data_9da4391fd5ad7b966f5dcc11d5d877d2
#
_entry.id   9da4391fd5ad7b966f5dcc11d5d877d2
#
_cell.length_a   1.000
_cell.length_b   1.000
_cell.length_c   1.000
_cell.angle_alpha   90.00
_cell.angle_beta   90.00
_cell.angle_gamma   90.00
#
_symmetry.space_group_name_H-M   'P 1'
#
loop_
_entity.id
_entity.type
_entity.pdbx_description
1 polymer ?
#
loop_
_entity_poly.entity_id
_entity_poly.type
_entity_poly.pdbx_seq_one_letter_code
_entity_poly.pdbx_strand_id
1 'polypeptide(L)'
;GIAQRPPASCSSAPGAFFRPCCVDMVEKAFIDANALLLDSYRLARKIFDDGYRPDYVVGVWRGGCPIGVAVEEFLRVQQCPIKHHTAIKTQSYTGIGQSREVEVFGLEYIVSKVDAEDKVLIIDDVFDSGKTVKAILEAVRGMARRNTPEMRVACVYFKPTANQVGIVPHYWLHETEAWLVFPHELEGLTLEEIGQKLDPEIAQIIQAPGGPFARAAEA
;
A
#
# COMPACT_ATOMS: atom_id res chain seq x y z
N GLY A 1 25.65 -50.94 35.36
CA GLY A 1 25.14 -51.60 34.19
C GLY A 1 23.70 -51.22 33.93
N ILE A 2 23.47 -50.29 33.00
CA ILE A 2 22.13 -50.02 32.47
C ILE A 2 22.25 -50.15 30.95
N ALA A 3 21.57 -51.17 30.41
CA ALA A 3 21.56 -51.51 29.00
C ALA A 3 20.69 -50.51 28.22
N GLN A 4 21.26 -49.94 27.18
CA GLN A 4 20.56 -49.12 26.20
C GLN A 4 19.82 -50.07 25.23
N ARG A 5 18.50 -49.82 25.03
CA ARG A 5 17.71 -50.44 23.97
C ARG A 5 17.95 -49.70 22.64
N PRO A 6 18.05 -50.40 21.50
CA PRO A 6 18.08 -49.77 20.19
C PRO A 6 16.70 -49.27 19.76
N PRO A 7 16.63 -48.22 18.90
CA PRO A 7 15.35 -47.71 18.42
C PRO A 7 14.70 -48.68 17.41
N ALA A 8 13.38 -48.78 17.49
CA ALA A 8 12.54 -49.58 16.65
C ALA A 8 12.59 -49.15 15.18
N SER A 9 12.79 -50.12 14.30
CA SER A 9 12.71 -49.97 12.83
C SER A 9 11.28 -49.62 12.41
N CYS A 10 11.12 -48.50 11.72
CA CYS A 10 9.89 -48.12 11.06
C CYS A 10 9.71 -48.96 9.79
N SER A 11 8.74 -49.87 9.79
CA SER A 11 8.33 -50.64 8.62
C SER A 11 7.55 -49.75 7.66
N SER A 12 7.97 -49.70 6.41
CA SER A 12 7.30 -49.04 5.29
C SER A 12 5.99 -49.71 4.95
N ALA A 13 4.86 -49.08 5.20
CA ALA A 13 3.56 -49.44 4.63
C ALA A 13 3.38 -48.68 3.28
N PRO A 14 3.02 -49.37 2.18
CA PRO A 14 2.70 -48.72 0.91
C PRO A 14 1.23 -48.23 0.98
N GLY A 15 1.02 -46.92 0.82
CA GLY A 15 -0.34 -46.36 0.72
C GLY A 15 -0.56 -45.00 1.39
N ALA A 16 0.49 -44.22 1.67
CA ALA A 16 0.29 -42.86 2.12
C ALA A 16 -0.11 -41.97 0.91
N PHE A 17 -1.40 -41.69 0.78
CA PHE A 17 -1.90 -40.60 -0.03
C PHE A 17 -1.15 -39.32 0.38
N PHE A 18 -0.38 -38.77 -0.55
CA PHE A 18 0.18 -37.42 -0.44
C PHE A 18 -1.01 -36.46 -0.27
N ARG A 19 -1.28 -36.03 0.95
CA ARG A 19 -2.10 -34.85 1.16
C ARG A 19 -1.31 -33.71 0.58
N PRO A 20 -1.83 -32.96 -0.43
CA PRO A 20 -1.18 -31.76 -0.85
C PRO A 20 -1.11 -30.86 0.39
N CYS A 21 0.10 -30.39 0.69
CA CYS A 21 0.33 -29.34 1.65
C CYS A 21 -0.60 -28.20 1.24
N CYS A 22 -1.61 -27.89 2.06
CA CYS A 22 -2.42 -26.69 1.85
C CYS A 22 -1.45 -25.52 1.93
N VAL A 23 -0.98 -25.06 0.79
CA VAL A 23 -0.49 -23.71 0.67
C VAL A 23 -1.71 -22.86 1.01
N ASP A 24 -1.71 -22.21 2.16
CA ASP A 24 -2.71 -21.20 2.48
C ASP A 24 -2.71 -20.20 1.34
N MET A 25 -3.66 -20.36 0.43
CA MET A 25 -3.87 -19.41 -0.66
C MET A 25 -4.40 -18.15 0.00
N VAL A 26 -3.52 -17.18 0.18
CA VAL A 26 -3.92 -15.86 0.66
C VAL A 26 -4.99 -15.34 -0.31
N GLU A 27 -6.20 -15.17 0.18
CA GLU A 27 -7.33 -14.71 -0.61
C GLU A 27 -7.04 -13.30 -1.12
N LYS A 28 -6.99 -13.15 -2.45
CA LYS A 28 -6.81 -11.86 -3.12
C LYS A 28 -8.15 -11.14 -3.20
N ALA A 29 -8.24 -9.96 -2.63
CA ALA A 29 -9.39 -9.07 -2.78
C ALA A 29 -9.09 -8.03 -3.86
N PHE A 30 -9.77 -8.14 -5.00
CA PHE A 30 -9.61 -7.20 -6.11
C PHE A 30 -10.48 -5.97 -5.91
N ILE A 31 -9.86 -4.80 -6.00
CA ILE A 31 -10.53 -3.51 -5.82
C ILE A 31 -10.92 -2.96 -7.19
N ASP A 32 -12.21 -2.70 -7.38
CA ASP A 32 -12.73 -2.06 -8.58
C ASP A 32 -12.31 -0.58 -8.66
N ALA A 33 -12.01 -0.08 -9.86
CA ALA A 33 -11.52 1.28 -10.05
C ALA A 33 -12.56 2.34 -9.65
N ASN A 34 -13.85 2.11 -9.97
CA ASN A 34 -14.91 3.04 -9.59
C ASN A 34 -15.20 2.99 -8.09
N ALA A 35 -15.10 1.80 -7.48
CA ALA A 35 -15.21 1.64 -6.03
C ALA A 35 -14.10 2.41 -5.31
N LEU A 36 -12.84 2.30 -5.78
CA LEU A 36 -11.72 3.05 -5.22
C LEU A 36 -11.91 4.56 -5.37
N LEU A 37 -12.39 5.03 -6.52
CA LEU A 37 -12.68 6.44 -6.73
C LEU A 37 -13.77 6.94 -5.78
N LEU A 38 -14.86 6.18 -5.63
CA LEU A 38 -15.94 6.52 -4.71
C LEU A 38 -15.47 6.57 -3.26
N ASP A 39 -14.64 5.61 -2.84
CA ASP A 39 -14.06 5.58 -1.51
C ASP A 39 -13.07 6.73 -1.29
N SER A 40 -12.35 7.15 -2.33
CA SER A 40 -11.50 8.35 -2.26
C SER A 40 -12.31 9.60 -1.93
N TYR A 41 -13.48 9.78 -2.53
CA TYR A 41 -14.40 10.88 -2.19
C TYR A 41 -15.04 10.73 -0.79
N ARG A 42 -15.35 9.51 -0.35
CA ARG A 42 -15.80 9.25 1.02
C ARG A 42 -14.73 9.59 2.05
N LEU A 43 -13.48 9.25 1.76
CA LEU A 43 -12.33 9.60 2.59
C LEU A 43 -12.16 11.12 2.67
N ALA A 44 -12.25 11.82 1.54
CA ALA A 44 -12.21 13.27 1.47
C ALA A 44 -13.32 13.92 2.32
N ARG A 45 -14.53 13.38 2.24
CA ARG A 45 -15.68 13.82 3.04
C ARG A 45 -15.42 13.63 4.53
N LYS A 46 -14.87 12.50 4.94
CA LYS A 46 -14.52 12.21 6.35
C LYS A 46 -13.50 13.23 6.88
N ILE A 47 -12.46 13.54 6.09
CA ILE A 47 -11.43 14.53 6.42
C ILE A 47 -12.05 15.93 6.57
N PHE A 48 -12.95 16.29 5.64
CA PHE A 48 -13.61 17.56 5.64
C PHE A 48 -14.55 17.74 6.86
N ASP A 49 -15.33 16.71 7.21
CA ASP A 49 -16.27 16.72 8.33
C ASP A 49 -15.57 16.77 9.70
N ASP A 50 -14.34 16.22 9.80
CA ASP A 50 -13.47 16.37 10.97
C ASP A 50 -12.92 17.79 11.13
N GLY A 51 -13.17 18.68 10.20
CA GLY A 51 -12.67 20.05 10.22
C GLY A 51 -11.19 20.21 9.82
N TYR A 52 -10.51 19.15 9.40
CA TYR A 52 -9.13 19.25 8.96
C TYR A 52 -9.05 19.88 7.56
N ARG A 53 -8.24 20.91 7.45
CA ARG A 53 -8.03 21.69 6.20
C ARG A 53 -6.53 21.68 5.91
N PRO A 54 -6.05 20.70 5.11
CA PRO A 54 -4.63 20.64 4.78
C PRO A 54 -4.21 21.77 3.85
N ASP A 55 -3.04 22.31 4.11
CA ASP A 55 -2.36 23.24 3.21
C ASP A 55 -1.61 22.50 2.10
N TYR A 56 -1.18 21.27 2.39
CA TYR A 56 -0.41 20.42 1.49
C TYR A 56 -1.01 19.00 1.43
N VAL A 57 -1.08 18.44 0.23
CA VAL A 57 -1.45 17.05 -0.02
C VAL A 57 -0.25 16.30 -0.59
N VAL A 58 0.11 15.19 0.02
CA VAL A 58 1.24 14.35 -0.37
C VAL A 58 0.72 12.95 -0.67
N GLY A 59 0.69 12.57 -1.95
CA GLY A 59 0.37 11.21 -2.37
C GLY A 59 1.60 10.30 -2.31
N VAL A 60 1.49 9.16 -1.66
CA VAL A 60 2.55 8.14 -1.71
C VAL A 60 2.47 7.42 -3.05
N TRP A 61 3.52 7.48 -3.82
CA TRP A 61 3.58 6.82 -5.12
C TRP A 61 3.71 5.31 -4.91
N ARG A 62 2.83 4.48 -5.47
CA ARG A 62 1.88 4.73 -6.57
C ARG A 62 0.44 4.94 -6.07
N GLY A 63 -0.04 4.12 -5.15
CA GLY A 63 -1.45 3.96 -4.82
C GLY A 63 -2.09 5.16 -4.14
N GLY A 64 -1.33 5.92 -3.37
CA GLY A 64 -1.83 7.15 -2.74
C GLY A 64 -2.10 8.29 -3.72
N CYS A 65 -1.52 8.26 -4.94
CA CYS A 65 -1.67 9.36 -5.89
C CYS A 65 -3.09 9.52 -6.45
N PRO A 66 -3.76 8.48 -7.00
CA PRO A 66 -5.13 8.62 -7.50
C PRO A 66 -6.11 9.03 -6.40
N ILE A 67 -5.92 8.55 -5.18
CA ILE A 67 -6.72 8.92 -4.01
C ILE A 67 -6.46 10.39 -3.66
N GLY A 68 -5.19 10.80 -3.65
CA GLY A 68 -4.78 12.18 -3.37
C GLY A 68 -5.41 13.19 -4.34
N VAL A 69 -5.46 12.86 -5.63
CA VAL A 69 -6.13 13.69 -6.65
C VAL A 69 -7.62 13.85 -6.33
N ALA A 70 -8.33 12.76 -6.03
CA ALA A 70 -9.75 12.81 -5.72
C ALA A 70 -10.05 13.60 -4.43
N VAL A 71 -9.20 13.43 -3.40
CA VAL A 71 -9.30 14.19 -2.14
C VAL A 71 -9.08 15.68 -2.38
N GLU A 72 -8.06 16.05 -3.16
CA GLU A 72 -7.79 17.45 -3.49
C GLU A 72 -8.95 18.08 -4.28
N GLU A 73 -9.45 17.39 -5.31
CA GLU A 73 -10.59 17.87 -6.10
C GLU A 73 -11.83 18.09 -5.21
N PHE A 74 -12.13 17.16 -4.31
CA PHE A 74 -13.22 17.35 -3.36
C PHE A 74 -13.01 18.59 -2.50
N LEU A 75 -11.83 18.77 -1.92
CA LEU A 75 -11.53 19.91 -1.05
C LEU A 75 -11.60 21.24 -1.81
N ARG A 76 -11.15 21.28 -3.06
CA ARG A 76 -11.27 22.45 -3.93
C ARG A 76 -12.72 22.82 -4.21
N VAL A 77 -13.57 21.84 -4.51
CA VAL A 77 -15.02 22.05 -4.70
C VAL A 77 -15.67 22.59 -3.41
N GLN A 78 -15.18 22.17 -2.24
CA GLN A 78 -15.63 22.68 -0.94
C GLN A 78 -14.97 24.02 -0.56
N GLN A 79 -14.33 24.71 -1.50
CA GLN A 79 -13.63 26.00 -1.30
C GLN A 79 -12.53 25.94 -0.21
N CYS A 80 -11.89 24.80 -0.08
CA CYS A 80 -10.72 24.60 0.77
C CYS A 80 -9.47 24.53 -0.12
N PRO A 81 -8.81 25.68 -0.40
CA PRO A 81 -7.67 25.71 -1.31
C PRO A 81 -6.48 24.97 -0.71
N ILE A 82 -5.86 24.13 -1.51
CA ILE A 82 -4.59 23.47 -1.22
C ILE A 82 -3.47 24.37 -1.77
N LYS A 83 -2.48 24.71 -0.95
CA LYS A 83 -1.31 25.51 -1.36
C LYS A 83 -0.47 24.77 -2.38
N HIS A 84 -0.13 23.51 -2.06
CA HIS A 84 0.68 22.64 -2.91
C HIS A 84 0.30 21.18 -2.75
N HIS A 85 0.53 20.41 -3.81
CA HIS A 85 0.47 18.94 -3.79
C HIS A 85 1.74 18.36 -4.40
N THR A 86 2.08 17.14 -4.03
CA THR A 86 3.19 16.39 -4.61
C THR A 86 2.99 14.89 -4.44
N ALA A 87 3.74 14.13 -5.23
CA ALA A 87 3.92 12.70 -5.02
C ALA A 87 5.32 12.43 -4.47
N ILE A 88 5.43 11.53 -3.51
CA ILE A 88 6.70 11.05 -2.97
C ILE A 88 6.85 9.57 -3.26
N LYS A 89 8.09 9.13 -3.53
CA LYS A 89 8.39 7.72 -3.73
C LYS A 89 8.99 7.14 -2.46
N THR A 90 8.53 5.94 -2.10
CA THR A 90 9.17 5.13 -1.05
C THR A 90 9.74 3.85 -1.66
N GLN A 91 10.88 3.41 -1.17
CA GLN A 91 11.52 2.18 -1.61
C GLN A 91 12.07 1.42 -0.41
N SER A 92 11.68 0.14 -0.29
CA SER A 92 12.23 -0.74 0.73
C SER A 92 13.53 -1.36 0.23
N TYR A 93 14.60 -1.21 0.99
CA TYR A 93 15.86 -1.89 0.74
C TYR A 93 16.02 -3.07 1.70
N THR A 94 16.48 -4.19 1.15
CA THR A 94 16.94 -5.32 1.97
C THR A 94 18.44 -5.09 2.20
N GLY A 95 18.80 -4.43 3.29
CA GLY A 95 20.19 -4.21 3.68
C GLY A 95 20.89 -5.52 4.08
N ILE A 96 22.23 -5.50 4.05
CA ILE A 96 23.09 -6.59 4.56
C ILE A 96 22.92 -6.65 6.08
N GLY A 97 21.83 -7.26 6.57
CA GLY A 97 21.55 -7.33 8.01
C GLY A 97 20.07 -7.47 8.36
N GLN A 98 19.21 -7.82 7.41
CA GLN A 98 17.79 -8.16 7.58
C GLN A 98 16.84 -7.06 8.09
N SER A 99 17.26 -5.82 8.32
CA SER A 99 16.31 -4.72 8.52
C SER A 99 15.90 -4.13 7.16
N ARG A 100 14.61 -4.18 6.84
CA ARG A 100 14.07 -3.45 5.68
C ARG A 100 13.96 -1.99 6.10
N GLU A 101 14.91 -1.18 5.67
CA GLU A 101 14.83 0.28 5.79
C GLU A 101 14.02 0.82 4.61
N VAL A 102 13.21 1.84 4.87
CA VAL A 102 12.41 2.52 3.85
C VAL A 102 13.08 3.86 3.57
N GLU A 103 13.56 4.04 2.34
CA GLU A 103 14.01 5.34 1.87
C GLU A 103 12.87 6.11 1.26
N VAL A 104 12.88 7.44 1.44
CA VAL A 104 11.85 8.36 0.97
C VAL A 104 12.49 9.38 0.03
N PHE A 105 11.91 9.54 -1.16
CA PHE A 105 12.40 10.43 -2.21
C PHE A 105 11.34 11.47 -2.57
N GLY A 106 11.76 12.69 -2.93
CA GLY A 106 10.88 13.76 -3.39
C GLY A 106 10.28 14.61 -2.26
N LEU A 107 10.82 14.50 -1.04
CA LEU A 107 10.40 15.35 0.09
C LEU A 107 10.97 16.78 0.02
N GLU A 108 12.04 16.99 -0.72
CA GLU A 108 12.77 18.26 -0.77
C GLU A 108 11.86 19.43 -1.15
N TYR A 109 10.95 19.18 -2.09
CA TYR A 109 10.00 20.20 -2.53
C TYR A 109 9.08 20.65 -1.38
N ILE A 110 8.42 19.68 -0.72
CA ILE A 110 7.50 19.97 0.39
C ILE A 110 8.27 20.62 1.55
N VAL A 111 9.37 20.02 1.97
CA VAL A 111 10.16 20.52 3.11
C VAL A 111 10.67 21.93 2.88
N SER A 112 10.95 22.32 1.61
CA SER A 112 11.35 23.69 1.27
C SER A 112 10.22 24.72 1.34
N LYS A 113 8.96 24.29 1.48
CA LYS A 113 7.77 25.15 1.41
C LYS A 113 6.98 25.20 2.72
N VAL A 114 7.07 24.15 3.54
CA VAL A 114 6.27 24.07 4.78
C VAL A 114 6.85 24.90 5.90
N ASP A 115 5.95 25.45 6.69
CA ASP A 115 6.22 26.07 7.99
C ASP A 115 5.53 25.29 9.11
N ALA A 116 5.91 25.57 10.36
CA ALA A 116 5.38 24.88 11.54
C ALA A 116 3.85 25.05 11.74
N GLU A 117 3.27 26.08 11.15
CA GLU A 117 1.83 26.37 11.23
C GLU A 117 1.03 25.66 10.13
N ASP A 118 1.71 25.10 9.14
CA ASP A 118 1.07 24.40 8.02
C ASP A 118 0.56 23.01 8.41
N LYS A 119 -0.39 22.52 7.63
CA LYS A 119 -1.01 21.20 7.75
C LYS A 119 -0.74 20.37 6.52
N VAL A 120 -0.14 19.20 6.71
CA VAL A 120 0.20 18.27 5.64
C VAL A 120 -0.66 17.01 5.76
N LEU A 121 -1.34 16.64 4.70
CA LEU A 121 -2.07 15.39 4.59
C LEU A 121 -1.28 14.41 3.73
N ILE A 122 -0.85 13.30 4.32
CA ILE A 122 -0.16 12.21 3.65
C ILE A 122 -1.22 11.15 3.30
N ILE A 123 -1.29 10.76 2.03
CA ILE A 123 -2.32 9.84 1.51
C ILE A 123 -1.67 8.61 0.91
N ASP A 124 -2.13 7.43 1.32
CA ASP A 124 -1.78 6.15 0.74
C ASP A 124 -3.04 5.33 0.43
N ASP A 125 -2.93 4.25 -0.33
CA ASP A 125 -4.05 3.35 -0.61
C ASP A 125 -4.30 2.40 0.57
N VAL A 126 -3.24 1.84 1.13
CA VAL A 126 -3.29 0.92 2.27
C VAL A 126 -2.25 1.26 3.33
N PHE A 127 -2.69 1.29 4.58
CA PHE A 127 -1.79 1.30 5.73
C PHE A 127 -1.66 -0.15 6.24
N ASP A 128 -0.58 -0.81 5.85
CA ASP A 128 -0.25 -2.18 6.22
C ASP A 128 0.68 -2.20 7.45
N SER A 129 1.95 -2.50 7.31
CA SER A 129 2.92 -2.54 8.41
C SER A 129 3.19 -1.17 9.07
N GLY A 130 2.84 -0.10 8.41
CA GLY A 130 3.08 1.28 8.83
C GLY A 130 4.52 1.78 8.66
N LYS A 131 5.45 0.93 8.22
CA LYS A 131 6.87 1.29 8.06
C LYS A 131 7.08 2.45 7.08
N THR A 132 6.36 2.44 5.96
CA THR A 132 6.37 3.52 4.97
C THR A 132 5.99 4.86 5.60
N VAL A 133 4.85 4.89 6.26
CA VAL A 133 4.36 6.11 6.92
C VAL A 133 5.33 6.59 8.00
N LYS A 134 5.85 5.68 8.82
CA LYS A 134 6.84 6.02 9.85
C LYS A 134 8.07 6.68 9.23
N ALA A 135 8.63 6.09 8.17
CA ALA A 135 9.79 6.64 7.47
C ALA A 135 9.53 8.05 6.90
N ILE A 136 8.34 8.27 6.31
CA ILE A 136 7.94 9.58 5.78
C ILE A 136 7.88 10.61 6.92
N LEU A 137 7.18 10.30 8.02
CA LEU A 137 7.05 11.20 9.15
C LEU A 137 8.40 11.55 9.79
N GLU A 138 9.30 10.58 9.93
CA GLU A 138 10.64 10.77 10.46
C GLU A 138 11.51 11.61 9.51
N ALA A 139 11.45 11.34 8.21
CA ALA A 139 12.18 12.11 7.20
C ALA A 139 11.74 13.58 7.16
N VAL A 140 10.43 13.85 7.15
CA VAL A 140 9.92 15.23 7.20
C VAL A 140 10.38 15.94 8.47
N ARG A 141 10.27 15.30 9.64
CA ARG A 141 10.74 15.89 10.91
C ARG A 141 12.24 16.19 10.89
N GLY A 142 13.03 15.23 10.39
CA GLY A 142 14.50 15.38 10.28
C GLY A 142 14.93 16.51 9.38
N MET A 143 14.24 16.70 8.25
CA MET A 143 14.56 17.73 7.26
C MET A 143 13.97 19.10 7.64
N ALA A 144 12.69 19.19 8.04
CA ALA A 144 12.00 20.44 8.37
C ALA A 144 12.41 21.00 9.74
N ARG A 145 12.85 20.14 10.67
CA ARG A 145 13.30 20.52 12.02
C ARG A 145 12.27 21.40 12.74
N ARG A 146 12.62 22.67 13.06
CA ARG A 146 11.73 23.62 13.74
C ARG A 146 10.50 24.00 12.91
N ASN A 147 10.54 23.83 11.61
CA ASN A 147 9.44 24.12 10.68
C ASN A 147 8.59 22.86 10.41
N THR A 148 8.68 21.82 11.26
CA THR A 148 7.88 20.61 11.10
C THR A 148 6.39 20.93 11.21
N PRO A 149 5.60 20.68 10.15
CA PRO A 149 4.17 20.97 10.11
C PRO A 149 3.35 19.96 10.92
N GLU A 150 2.07 20.26 11.16
CA GLU A 150 1.12 19.25 11.58
C GLU A 150 0.93 18.25 10.45
N MET A 151 1.15 16.95 10.71
CA MET A 151 1.00 15.90 9.71
C MET A 151 -0.12 14.93 10.10
N ARG A 152 -1.07 14.72 9.18
CA ARG A 152 -2.06 13.66 9.29
C ARG A 152 -1.93 12.65 8.15
N VAL A 153 -2.31 11.41 8.43
CA VAL A 153 -2.22 10.29 7.51
C VAL A 153 -3.62 9.79 7.21
N ALA A 154 -3.90 9.58 5.94
CA ALA A 154 -5.16 9.03 5.45
C ALA A 154 -4.89 7.85 4.51
N CYS A 155 -5.74 6.83 4.58
CA CYS A 155 -5.73 5.70 3.64
C CYS A 155 -7.16 5.20 3.40
N VAL A 156 -7.38 4.50 2.30
CA VAL A 156 -8.67 3.85 2.07
C VAL A 156 -8.76 2.58 2.91
N TYR A 157 -7.69 1.80 2.98
CA TYR A 157 -7.63 0.56 3.73
C TYR A 157 -6.60 0.61 4.85
N PHE A 158 -6.96 0.03 6.01
CA PHE A 158 -6.08 -0.14 7.16
C PHE A 158 -6.03 -1.61 7.56
N LYS A 159 -4.83 -2.12 7.86
CA LYS A 159 -4.59 -3.48 8.37
C LYS A 159 -4.10 -3.42 9.82
N PRO A 160 -5.00 -3.43 10.81
CA PRO A 160 -4.61 -3.25 12.21
C PRO A 160 -3.66 -4.32 12.72
N THR A 161 -3.85 -5.59 12.32
CA THR A 161 -3.03 -6.72 12.81
C THR A 161 -1.65 -6.76 12.16
N ALA A 162 -1.49 -6.21 10.96
CA ALA A 162 -0.21 -6.11 10.28
C ALA A 162 0.66 -4.94 10.77
N ASN A 163 0.08 -3.99 11.50
CA ASN A 163 0.74 -2.78 11.98
C ASN A 163 1.88 -3.11 12.97
N GLN A 164 3.10 -2.72 12.62
CA GLN A 164 4.33 -2.99 13.38
C GLN A 164 4.92 -1.75 14.06
N VAL A 165 4.37 -0.57 13.81
CA VAL A 165 4.99 0.69 14.25
C VAL A 165 4.22 1.42 15.34
N GLY A 166 3.02 0.94 15.70
CA GLY A 166 2.17 1.56 16.73
C GLY A 166 1.56 2.90 16.31
N ILE A 167 1.75 3.33 15.06
CA ILE A 167 1.11 4.52 14.49
C ILE A 167 -0.21 4.07 13.87
N VAL A 168 -1.30 4.77 14.18
CA VAL A 168 -2.62 4.55 13.56
C VAL A 168 -2.86 5.70 12.58
N PRO A 169 -3.35 5.43 11.35
CA PRO A 169 -3.73 6.51 10.45
C PRO A 169 -4.83 7.38 11.09
N HIS A 170 -4.87 8.67 10.76
CA HIS A 170 -5.88 9.58 11.30
C HIS A 170 -7.25 9.35 10.64
N TYR A 171 -7.21 8.92 9.35
CA TYR A 171 -8.39 8.67 8.56
C TYR A 171 -8.25 7.38 7.77
N TRP A 172 -9.26 6.50 7.86
CA TRP A 172 -9.40 5.30 7.01
C TRP A 172 -10.88 4.98 6.82
N LEU A 173 -11.20 4.18 5.81
CA LEU A 173 -12.57 3.75 5.56
C LEU A 173 -12.81 2.29 5.91
N HIS A 174 -11.91 1.42 5.49
CA HIS A 174 -12.08 -0.03 5.63
C HIS A 174 -10.94 -0.62 6.44
N GLU A 175 -11.27 -1.58 7.30
CA GLU A 175 -10.30 -2.46 7.95
C GLU A 175 -10.33 -3.82 7.26
N THR A 176 -9.15 -4.41 7.01
CA THR A 176 -9.05 -5.70 6.33
C THR A 176 -7.72 -6.37 6.61
N GLU A 177 -7.69 -7.71 6.54
CA GLU A 177 -6.45 -8.50 6.56
C GLU A 177 -6.19 -9.17 5.21
N ALA A 178 -7.09 -9.02 4.24
CA ALA A 178 -6.96 -9.60 2.91
C ALA A 178 -5.77 -9.03 2.13
N TRP A 179 -5.26 -9.79 1.16
CA TRP A 179 -4.32 -9.30 0.19
C TRP A 179 -5.08 -8.46 -0.84
N LEU A 180 -4.91 -7.14 -0.78
CA LEU A 180 -5.58 -6.22 -1.70
C LEU A 180 -4.82 -6.16 -3.03
N VAL A 181 -5.57 -6.18 -4.12
CA VAL A 181 -5.07 -5.93 -5.48
C VAL A 181 -5.80 -4.69 -6.01
N PHE A 182 -5.06 -3.62 -6.15
CA PHE A 182 -5.60 -2.34 -6.61
C PHE A 182 -5.63 -2.26 -8.15
N PRO A 183 -6.51 -1.42 -8.74
CA PRO A 183 -6.61 -1.29 -10.20
C PRO A 183 -5.33 -0.76 -10.87
N HIS A 184 -4.42 -0.15 -10.13
CA HIS A 184 -3.12 0.32 -10.59
C HIS A 184 -1.97 -0.68 -10.33
N GLU A 185 -2.27 -1.91 -9.88
CA GLU A 185 -1.29 -2.96 -9.58
C GLU A 185 -1.52 -4.18 -10.46
N LEU A 186 -0.67 -4.35 -11.46
CA LEU A 186 -0.73 -5.48 -12.38
C LEU A 186 0.41 -6.48 -12.17
N GLU A 187 1.47 -6.07 -11.49
CA GLU A 187 2.63 -6.90 -11.22
C GLU A 187 2.25 -8.09 -10.33
N GLY A 188 2.62 -9.31 -10.77
CA GLY A 188 2.28 -10.55 -10.06
C GLY A 188 0.89 -11.11 -10.36
N LEU A 189 0.15 -10.51 -11.30
CA LEU A 189 -1.12 -11.04 -11.81
C LEU A 189 -0.90 -11.84 -13.10
N THR A 190 -1.72 -12.88 -13.29
CA THR A 190 -1.83 -13.57 -14.57
C THR A 190 -2.72 -12.81 -15.54
N LEU A 191 -2.58 -13.06 -16.85
CA LEU A 191 -3.49 -12.46 -17.86
C LEU A 191 -4.95 -12.83 -17.60
N GLU A 192 -5.20 -14.03 -17.10
CA GLU A 192 -6.55 -14.48 -16.76
C GLU A 192 -7.12 -13.67 -15.60
N GLU A 193 -6.35 -13.46 -14.52
CA GLU A 193 -6.75 -12.61 -13.39
C GLU A 193 -7.01 -11.17 -13.84
N ILE A 194 -6.17 -10.61 -14.71
CA ILE A 194 -6.34 -9.26 -15.25
C ILE A 194 -7.65 -9.17 -16.06
N GLY A 195 -7.88 -10.12 -17.00
CA GLY A 195 -9.06 -10.12 -17.84
C GLY A 195 -10.38 -10.35 -17.11
N GLN A 196 -10.36 -11.15 -16.04
CA GLN A 196 -11.56 -11.47 -15.26
C GLN A 196 -11.87 -10.45 -14.17
N LYS A 197 -10.84 -9.83 -13.59
CA LYS A 197 -10.96 -9.03 -12.35
C LYS A 197 -10.79 -7.53 -12.56
N LEU A 198 -10.16 -7.12 -13.66
CA LEU A 198 -10.02 -5.70 -14.02
C LEU A 198 -10.86 -5.40 -15.26
N ASP A 199 -10.32 -5.66 -16.43
CA ASP A 199 -11.00 -5.42 -17.71
C ASP A 199 -10.40 -6.31 -18.81
N PRO A 200 -11.22 -6.99 -19.64
CA PRO A 200 -10.73 -7.80 -20.75
C PRO A 200 -9.92 -7.00 -21.78
N GLU A 201 -10.23 -5.72 -21.99
CA GLU A 201 -9.50 -4.86 -22.93
C GLU A 201 -8.09 -4.55 -22.39
N ILE A 202 -7.94 -4.34 -21.08
CA ILE A 202 -6.62 -4.17 -20.43
C ILE A 202 -5.77 -5.43 -20.67
N ALA A 203 -6.33 -6.61 -20.49
CA ALA A 203 -5.62 -7.86 -20.72
C ALA A 203 -5.14 -7.98 -22.18
N GLN A 204 -5.97 -7.58 -23.16
CA GLN A 204 -5.62 -7.57 -24.59
C GLN A 204 -4.49 -6.55 -24.88
N ILE A 205 -4.56 -5.35 -24.31
CA ILE A 205 -3.53 -4.32 -24.47
C ILE A 205 -2.17 -4.80 -23.94
N ILE A 206 -2.16 -5.47 -22.77
CA ILE A 206 -0.94 -5.99 -22.15
C ILE A 206 -0.35 -7.16 -22.93
N GLN A 207 -1.19 -7.94 -23.59
CA GLN A 207 -0.82 -9.11 -24.42
C GLN A 207 -0.19 -8.75 -25.76
N ALA A 208 -0.03 -7.47 -26.06
CA ALA A 208 0.51 -6.98 -27.33
C ALA A 208 1.83 -7.68 -27.73
N PRO A 209 2.09 -7.87 -29.05
CA PRO A 209 3.23 -8.61 -29.57
C PRO A 209 4.57 -8.11 -29.02
N GLY A 210 5.42 -9.04 -28.54
CA GLY A 210 6.75 -8.73 -27.98
C GLY A 210 6.77 -8.46 -26.47
N GLY A 211 5.64 -8.45 -25.79
CA GLY A 211 5.56 -8.34 -24.33
C GLY A 211 5.96 -9.65 -23.61
N PRO A 212 6.21 -9.59 -22.30
CA PRO A 212 6.63 -10.77 -21.52
C PRO A 212 5.62 -11.91 -21.56
N PHE A 213 4.34 -11.62 -21.74
CA PHE A 213 3.27 -12.61 -21.84
C PHE A 213 3.14 -13.26 -23.23
N ALA A 214 3.68 -12.65 -24.28
CA ALA A 214 3.69 -13.26 -25.63
C ALA A 214 4.66 -14.45 -25.71
N ARG A 215 5.73 -14.44 -24.93
CA ARG A 215 6.75 -15.50 -24.93
C ARG A 215 6.34 -16.75 -24.16
N ALA A 216 5.38 -16.66 -23.25
CA ALA A 216 4.90 -17.80 -22.47
C ALA A 216 3.89 -18.69 -23.22
N ALA A 217 3.31 -18.18 -24.32
CA ALA A 217 2.34 -18.92 -25.16
C ALA A 217 3.03 -19.76 -26.25
N GLU A 218 4.33 -19.58 -26.50
CA GLU A 218 5.12 -20.28 -27.53
C GLU A 218 6.02 -21.39 -26.94
N ALA A 219 5.99 -21.61 -25.63
CA ALA A 219 6.75 -22.64 -24.89
C ALA A 219 5.83 -23.75 -24.36
#